data_0ddaa97ddadfcb9094df241f1fff22a2
#
_entry.id   0ddaa97ddadfcb9094df241f1fff22a2
#
_cell.length_a   1.000
_cell.length_b   1.000
_cell.length_c   1.000
_cell.angle_alpha   90.00
_cell.angle_beta   90.00
_cell.angle_gamma   90.00
#
_symmetry.space_group_name_H-M   'P 1'
#
loop_
_entity.id
_entity.type
_entity.pdbx_description
1 polymer ?
#
loop_
_entity_poly.entity_id
_entity_poly.type
_entity_poly.pdbx_seq_one_letter_code
_entity_poly.pdbx_strand_id
1 'polypeptide(L)'
;MVTETTTTPKSSIIYPESDGQPMADNTKQFRWIVTIQGGIDSLFKDDPNVFVAGDLLWYPVEGNNKLRVAPDVMVAFGRPKGDRGSYLQWKEDNIPPQVVFEVWSPGNTLSEMTKKLEFYQRYGVEEYYLYDPDKIDLVGWIRNENQLTSIETINGWVSPRLGVRFELSEEGLELYRPDGRKFSTYLQVETQRQQAEERANRLAEKLRELGIDPDAM
;
A
#
# COMPACT_ATOMS: atom_id res chain seq x y z
N MET A 1 -33.91 33.36 -39.48
CA MET A 1 -33.42 33.54 -38.12
C MET A 1 -32.78 32.22 -37.69
N VAL A 2 -31.47 32.19 -37.60
CA VAL A 2 -30.73 31.01 -37.12
C VAL A 2 -30.54 31.25 -35.63
N THR A 3 -31.15 30.42 -34.81
CA THR A 3 -30.98 30.44 -33.35
C THR A 3 -29.65 29.73 -33.02
N GLU A 4 -28.62 30.50 -32.69
CA GLU A 4 -27.39 29.99 -32.09
C GLU A 4 -27.72 29.45 -30.70
N THR A 5 -27.60 28.13 -30.54
CA THR A 5 -27.63 27.46 -29.24
C THR A 5 -26.31 27.70 -28.54
N THR A 6 -26.25 28.65 -27.63
CA THR A 6 -25.12 28.87 -26.72
C THR A 6 -25.03 27.68 -25.77
N THR A 7 -24.11 26.76 -26.06
CA THR A 7 -23.71 25.73 -25.12
C THR A 7 -22.85 26.37 -24.02
N THR A 8 -23.45 26.51 -22.84
CA THR A 8 -22.70 26.88 -21.62
C THR A 8 -21.58 25.86 -21.40
N PRO A 9 -20.32 26.27 -21.22
CA PRO A 9 -19.25 25.31 -20.94
C PRO A 9 -19.56 24.59 -19.62
N LYS A 10 -19.60 23.24 -19.65
CA LYS A 10 -19.64 22.44 -18.43
C LYS A 10 -18.44 22.85 -17.60
N SER A 11 -18.67 23.40 -16.40
CA SER A 11 -17.60 23.67 -15.45
C SER A 11 -16.84 22.35 -15.22
N SER A 12 -15.56 22.32 -15.54
CA SER A 12 -14.73 21.15 -15.30
C SER A 12 -14.66 20.90 -13.79
N ILE A 13 -15.10 19.71 -13.37
CA ILE A 13 -15.02 19.34 -11.95
C ILE A 13 -13.54 19.16 -11.61
N ILE A 14 -13.09 19.89 -10.59
CA ILE A 14 -11.74 19.77 -10.05
C ILE A 14 -11.72 18.61 -9.05
N TYR A 15 -10.77 17.70 -9.21
CA TYR A 15 -10.50 16.62 -8.28
C TYR A 15 -9.25 16.99 -7.47
N PRO A 16 -9.38 17.35 -6.18
CA PRO A 16 -8.25 17.68 -5.34
C PRO A 16 -7.24 16.53 -5.25
N GLU A 17 -5.96 16.88 -5.15
CA GLU A 17 -4.86 15.93 -4.93
C GLU A 17 -4.54 15.76 -3.44
N SER A 18 -5.17 16.59 -2.58
CA SER A 18 -5.08 16.51 -1.12
C SER A 18 -6.44 16.85 -0.50
N ASP A 19 -6.76 16.24 0.61
CA ASP A 19 -7.94 16.55 1.42
C ASP A 19 -7.65 17.56 2.54
N GLY A 20 -6.36 17.95 2.69
CA GLY A 20 -5.90 18.89 3.69
C GLY A 20 -5.67 18.24 5.07
N GLN A 21 -5.79 16.93 5.19
CA GLN A 21 -5.47 16.21 6.41
C GLN A 21 -4.01 15.75 6.41
N PRO A 22 -3.39 15.50 7.58
CA PRO A 22 -2.07 14.91 7.64
C PRO A 22 -2.11 13.44 7.19
N MET A 23 -1.03 12.96 6.57
CA MET A 23 -0.86 11.56 6.14
C MET A 23 -0.99 10.55 7.29
N ALA A 24 -0.68 10.97 8.52
CA ALA A 24 -0.78 10.13 9.71
C ALA A 24 -0.98 11.00 10.95
N ASP A 25 -1.75 10.48 11.92
CA ASP A 25 -2.02 11.15 13.21
C ASP A 25 -0.83 11.12 14.16
N ASN A 26 0.05 10.12 14.00
CA ASN A 26 1.22 9.93 14.87
C ASN A 26 2.35 9.16 14.18
N THR A 27 3.53 9.18 14.80
CA THR A 27 4.75 8.57 14.27
C THR A 27 4.68 7.04 14.18
N LYS A 28 3.89 6.37 15.02
CA LYS A 28 3.71 4.91 14.99
C LYS A 28 2.92 4.50 13.75
N GLN A 29 1.78 5.15 13.50
CA GLN A 29 0.96 4.96 12.32
C GLN A 29 1.79 5.21 11.05
N PHE A 30 2.46 6.38 10.97
CA PHE A 30 3.31 6.72 9.83
C PHE A 30 4.37 5.65 9.54
N ARG A 31 5.04 5.14 10.58
CA ARG A 31 6.04 4.08 10.43
C ARG A 31 5.45 2.81 9.82
N TRP A 32 4.25 2.42 10.23
CA TRP A 32 3.58 1.26 9.67
C TRP A 32 3.16 1.48 8.22
N ILE A 33 2.58 2.64 7.90
CA ILE A 33 2.22 3.01 6.52
C ILE A 33 3.45 2.88 5.60
N VAL A 34 4.57 3.50 5.98
CA VAL A 34 5.81 3.48 5.18
C VAL A 34 6.39 2.05 5.09
N THR A 35 6.32 1.26 6.16
CA THR A 35 6.83 -0.12 6.15
C THR A 35 6.01 -1.01 5.24
N ILE A 36 4.68 -0.92 5.29
CA ILE A 36 3.78 -1.72 4.44
C ILE A 36 3.93 -1.28 2.98
N GLN A 37 3.79 0.03 2.71
CA GLN A 37 3.90 0.58 1.36
C GLN A 37 5.25 0.24 0.73
N GLY A 38 6.36 0.56 1.39
CA GLY A 38 7.70 0.31 0.86
C GLY A 38 8.02 -1.17 0.72
N GLY A 39 7.52 -2.00 1.64
CA GLY A 39 7.66 -3.47 1.57
C GLY A 39 6.97 -4.05 0.35
N ILE A 40 5.72 -3.62 0.07
CA ILE A 40 4.95 -4.07 -1.10
C ILE A 40 5.55 -3.51 -2.39
N ASP A 41 5.90 -2.23 -2.44
CA ASP A 41 6.50 -1.64 -3.65
C ASP A 41 7.83 -2.32 -4.00
N SER A 42 8.65 -2.62 -2.99
CA SER A 42 9.87 -3.40 -3.17
C SER A 42 9.61 -4.86 -3.57
N LEU A 43 8.50 -5.47 -3.16
CA LEU A 43 8.10 -6.82 -3.59
C LEU A 43 7.82 -6.86 -5.10
N PHE A 44 7.15 -5.84 -5.60
CA PHE A 44 6.77 -5.72 -7.02
C PHE A 44 7.65 -4.73 -7.80
N LYS A 45 8.91 -4.49 -7.34
CA LYS A 45 9.82 -3.52 -7.97
C LYS A 45 10.09 -3.81 -9.46
N ASP A 46 10.12 -5.08 -9.83
CA ASP A 46 10.41 -5.54 -11.19
C ASP A 46 9.14 -5.74 -12.05
N ASP A 47 7.95 -5.55 -11.47
CA ASP A 47 6.69 -5.58 -12.21
C ASP A 47 6.22 -4.15 -12.52
N PRO A 48 6.30 -3.70 -13.79
CA PRO A 48 5.92 -2.35 -14.16
C PRO A 48 4.40 -2.10 -14.09
N ASN A 49 3.60 -3.16 -13.95
CA ASN A 49 2.13 -3.10 -13.96
C ASN A 49 1.52 -3.29 -12.56
N VAL A 50 2.29 -3.08 -11.51
CA VAL A 50 1.77 -3.04 -10.14
C VAL A 50 2.04 -1.67 -9.54
N PHE A 51 0.97 -0.89 -9.38
CA PHE A 51 1.01 0.42 -8.76
C PHE A 51 0.77 0.32 -7.26
N VAL A 52 1.66 0.91 -6.47
CA VAL A 52 1.57 0.95 -5.00
C VAL A 52 1.64 2.40 -4.55
N ALA A 53 0.70 2.82 -3.73
CA ALA A 53 0.70 4.18 -3.17
C ALA A 53 0.34 4.17 -1.69
N GLY A 54 0.80 5.19 -0.98
CA GLY A 54 0.38 5.53 0.39
C GLY A 54 -0.35 6.87 0.39
N ASP A 55 -1.43 6.97 1.18
CA ASP A 55 -2.21 8.19 1.41
C ASP A 55 -2.58 8.94 0.11
N LEU A 56 -2.96 8.19 -0.91
CA LEU A 56 -3.35 8.76 -2.21
C LEU A 56 -4.87 8.80 -2.34
N LEU A 57 -5.42 9.98 -2.64
CA LEU A 57 -6.85 10.13 -2.87
C LEU A 57 -7.33 9.29 -4.06
N TRP A 58 -8.22 8.36 -3.78
CA TRP A 58 -8.90 7.53 -4.76
C TRP A 58 -10.32 8.02 -5.00
N TYR A 59 -10.62 8.30 -6.26
CA TYR A 59 -11.94 8.67 -6.77
C TYR A 59 -12.47 7.54 -7.67
N PRO A 60 -13.49 6.79 -7.21
CA PRO A 60 -14.02 5.66 -8.00
C PRO A 60 -14.96 6.07 -9.12
N VAL A 61 -15.55 7.27 -9.06
CA VAL A 61 -16.62 7.71 -10.00
C VAL A 61 -16.33 9.07 -10.55
N GLU A 62 -16.33 9.20 -11.88
CA GLU A 62 -16.26 10.48 -12.56
C GLU A 62 -17.53 11.33 -12.29
N GLY A 63 -17.36 12.63 -12.17
CA GLY A 63 -18.47 13.55 -11.93
C GLY A 63 -18.78 13.83 -10.46
N ASN A 64 -18.13 13.13 -9.51
CA ASN A 64 -18.35 13.32 -8.08
C ASN A 64 -17.03 13.40 -7.29
N ASN A 65 -16.52 14.61 -7.11
CA ASN A 65 -15.29 14.85 -6.36
C ASN A 65 -15.44 14.78 -4.83
N LYS A 66 -16.66 14.57 -4.32
CA LYS A 66 -16.91 14.37 -2.88
C LYS A 66 -16.83 12.88 -2.49
N LEU A 67 -17.02 12.01 -3.49
CA LEU A 67 -16.94 10.56 -3.31
C LEU A 67 -15.48 10.12 -3.48
N ARG A 68 -14.77 10.07 -2.38
CA ARG A 68 -13.34 9.75 -2.34
C ARG A 68 -12.94 9.18 -1.00
N VAL A 69 -11.82 8.49 -0.98
CA VAL A 69 -11.10 8.03 0.21
C VAL A 69 -9.60 8.08 -0.06
N ALA A 70 -8.80 8.29 0.96
CA ALA A 70 -7.35 8.06 0.91
C ALA A 70 -7.04 6.83 1.76
N PRO A 71 -6.77 5.66 1.15
CA PRO A 71 -6.28 4.51 1.89
C PRO A 71 -4.85 4.77 2.40
N ASP A 72 -4.54 4.30 3.61
CA ASP A 72 -3.17 4.38 4.14
C ASP A 72 -2.15 3.70 3.21
N VAL A 73 -2.53 2.53 2.64
CA VAL A 73 -1.79 1.90 1.53
C VAL A 73 -2.76 1.25 0.57
N MET A 74 -2.53 1.42 -0.74
CA MET A 74 -3.30 0.74 -1.77
C MET A 74 -2.41 0.13 -2.84
N VAL A 75 -2.88 -0.97 -3.44
CA VAL A 75 -2.21 -1.68 -4.53
C VAL A 75 -3.18 -1.88 -5.67
N ALA A 76 -2.79 -1.43 -6.87
CA ALA A 76 -3.56 -1.62 -8.10
C ALA A 76 -2.75 -2.45 -9.10
N PHE A 77 -3.15 -3.71 -9.27
CA PHE A 77 -2.60 -4.61 -10.27
C PHE A 77 -3.15 -4.28 -11.65
N GLY A 78 -2.32 -4.43 -12.67
CA GLY A 78 -2.64 -4.06 -14.04
C GLY A 78 -2.53 -2.56 -14.31
N ARG A 79 -1.94 -1.79 -13.38
CA ARG A 79 -1.73 -0.35 -13.56
C ARG A 79 -0.24 -0.02 -13.55
N PRO A 80 0.21 0.84 -14.50
CA PRO A 80 1.62 1.17 -14.60
C PRO A 80 2.09 1.90 -13.32
N LYS A 81 3.36 1.69 -12.97
CA LYS A 81 4.04 2.51 -11.96
C LYS A 81 4.11 3.98 -12.42
N GLY A 82 4.39 4.89 -11.51
CA GLY A 82 4.60 6.31 -11.78
C GLY A 82 3.80 7.22 -10.85
N ASP A 83 4.13 8.50 -10.88
CA ASP A 83 3.55 9.50 -9.99
C ASP A 83 2.14 9.90 -10.42
N ARG A 84 1.27 10.09 -9.43
CA ARG A 84 -0.12 10.56 -9.59
C ARG A 84 -0.47 11.52 -8.47
N GLY A 85 -1.16 12.61 -8.79
CA GLY A 85 -1.74 13.49 -7.78
C GLY A 85 -2.96 12.88 -7.08
N SER A 86 -3.69 12.01 -7.79
CA SER A 86 -4.80 11.22 -7.27
C SER A 86 -5.07 10.01 -8.17
N TYR A 87 -5.71 8.98 -7.63
CA TYR A 87 -6.12 7.80 -8.38
C TYR A 87 -7.54 8.01 -8.93
N LEU A 88 -7.64 8.44 -10.19
CA LEU A 88 -8.91 8.65 -10.88
C LEU A 88 -9.28 7.35 -11.62
N GLN A 89 -10.08 6.50 -11.01
CA GLN A 89 -10.32 5.12 -11.48
C GLN A 89 -10.75 5.05 -12.96
N TRP A 90 -11.57 5.98 -13.44
CA TRP A 90 -11.99 6.02 -14.85
C TRP A 90 -10.84 6.36 -15.82
N LYS A 91 -9.72 6.92 -15.36
CA LYS A 91 -8.49 7.10 -16.13
C LYS A 91 -7.52 5.93 -15.99
N GLU A 92 -7.84 5.00 -15.14
CA GLU A 92 -7.08 3.80 -14.82
C GLU A 92 -7.82 2.54 -15.33
N ASP A 93 -8.43 2.63 -16.52
CA ASP A 93 -9.22 1.57 -17.17
C ASP A 93 -10.36 1.02 -16.29
N ASN A 94 -10.90 1.84 -15.39
CA ASN A 94 -11.88 1.48 -14.35
C ASN A 94 -11.41 0.37 -13.40
N ILE A 95 -10.09 0.15 -13.30
CA ILE A 95 -9.52 -0.81 -12.36
C ILE A 95 -9.48 -0.18 -10.96
N PRO A 96 -10.16 -0.73 -9.95
CA PRO A 96 -10.03 -0.28 -8.57
C PRO A 96 -8.70 -0.76 -7.96
N PRO A 97 -8.21 -0.18 -6.86
CA PRO A 97 -7.23 -0.84 -6.01
C PRO A 97 -7.76 -2.18 -5.51
N GLN A 98 -7.03 -3.27 -5.75
CA GLN A 98 -7.47 -4.59 -5.32
C GLN A 98 -7.12 -4.89 -3.88
N VAL A 99 -6.01 -4.34 -3.37
CA VAL A 99 -5.59 -4.53 -1.98
C VAL A 99 -5.48 -3.18 -1.29
N VAL A 100 -6.05 -3.08 -0.10
CA VAL A 100 -6.02 -1.88 0.73
C VAL A 100 -5.60 -2.24 2.15
N PHE A 101 -4.72 -1.41 2.74
CA PHE A 101 -4.39 -1.43 4.15
C PHE A 101 -4.79 -0.12 4.80
N GLU A 102 -5.28 -0.24 6.03
CA GLU A 102 -5.50 0.85 6.97
C GLU A 102 -4.73 0.55 8.25
N VAL A 103 -4.15 1.56 8.83
CA VAL A 103 -3.46 1.48 10.12
C VAL A 103 -4.24 2.31 11.14
N TRP A 104 -4.82 1.63 12.11
CA TRP A 104 -5.60 2.28 13.15
C TRP A 104 -4.75 3.29 13.92
N SER A 105 -5.31 4.48 14.16
CA SER A 105 -4.74 5.52 15.00
C SER A 105 -5.75 5.96 16.08
N PRO A 106 -5.30 6.61 17.16
CA PRO A 106 -6.20 7.13 18.18
C PRO A 106 -7.26 8.14 17.69
N GLY A 107 -7.00 8.80 16.54
CA GLY A 107 -7.93 9.71 15.88
C GLY A 107 -9.08 9.01 15.16
N ASN A 108 -8.93 7.71 14.84
CA ASN A 108 -9.94 6.97 14.11
C ASN A 108 -11.10 6.55 14.99
N THR A 109 -12.29 6.52 14.40
CA THR A 109 -13.50 6.01 15.03
C THR A 109 -13.98 4.72 14.33
N LEU A 110 -14.68 3.87 15.07
CA LEU A 110 -15.30 2.68 14.50
C LEU A 110 -16.25 3.03 13.33
N SER A 111 -16.98 4.16 13.45
CA SER A 111 -17.88 4.65 12.39
C SER A 111 -17.13 4.98 11.10
N GLU A 112 -15.93 5.56 11.17
CA GLU A 112 -15.11 5.85 10.00
C GLU A 112 -14.61 4.57 9.34
N MET A 113 -14.08 3.62 10.13
CA MET A 113 -13.62 2.33 9.60
C MET A 113 -14.76 1.52 8.97
N THR A 114 -15.97 1.58 9.55
CA THR A 114 -17.16 0.96 8.95
C THR A 114 -17.50 1.60 7.59
N LYS A 115 -17.47 2.93 7.49
CA LYS A 115 -17.70 3.63 6.22
C LYS A 115 -16.62 3.29 5.18
N LYS A 116 -15.35 3.17 5.60
CA LYS A 116 -14.26 2.72 4.72
C LYS A 116 -14.51 1.30 4.22
N LEU A 117 -14.89 0.35 5.09
CA LEU A 117 -15.23 -1.01 4.70
C LEU A 117 -16.37 -1.05 3.66
N GLU A 118 -17.46 -0.31 3.91
CA GLU A 118 -18.58 -0.20 2.97
C GLU A 118 -18.15 0.41 1.63
N PHE A 119 -17.28 1.40 1.67
CA PHE A 119 -16.73 2.03 0.47
C PHE A 119 -15.88 1.01 -0.32
N TYR A 120 -14.94 0.32 0.34
CA TYR A 120 -14.07 -0.67 -0.28
C TYR A 120 -14.87 -1.84 -0.86
N GLN A 121 -15.88 -2.30 -0.12
CA GLN A 121 -16.79 -3.33 -0.63
C GLN A 121 -17.51 -2.88 -1.90
N ARG A 122 -18.08 -1.66 -1.90
CA ARG A 122 -18.85 -1.10 -3.01
C ARG A 122 -18.01 -0.90 -4.27
N TYR A 123 -16.77 -0.47 -4.12
CA TYR A 123 -15.93 -0.07 -5.24
C TYR A 123 -14.89 -1.11 -5.69
N GLY A 124 -15.01 -2.35 -5.23
CA GLY A 124 -14.34 -3.48 -5.85
C GLY A 124 -12.98 -3.85 -5.25
N VAL A 125 -12.64 -3.37 -4.05
CA VAL A 125 -11.48 -3.87 -3.31
C VAL A 125 -11.65 -5.37 -3.06
N GLU A 126 -10.61 -6.16 -3.30
CA GLU A 126 -10.63 -7.61 -3.14
C GLU A 126 -10.10 -8.07 -1.78
N GLU A 127 -9.11 -7.36 -1.25
CA GLU A 127 -8.49 -7.63 0.04
C GLU A 127 -8.40 -6.33 0.84
N TYR A 128 -8.94 -6.32 2.04
CA TYR A 128 -8.87 -5.19 2.96
C TYR A 128 -8.31 -5.64 4.30
N TYR A 129 -7.29 -4.95 4.79
CA TYR A 129 -6.59 -5.22 6.02
C TYR A 129 -6.59 -3.99 6.91
N LEU A 130 -6.98 -4.15 8.18
CA LEU A 130 -6.97 -3.11 9.20
C LEU A 130 -6.08 -3.56 10.36
N TYR A 131 -4.98 -2.85 10.58
CA TYR A 131 -4.04 -3.14 11.64
C TYR A 131 -4.09 -2.09 12.74
N ASP A 132 -4.28 -2.52 13.99
CA ASP A 132 -4.17 -1.69 15.19
C ASP A 132 -2.81 -1.95 15.86
N PRO A 133 -1.82 -1.04 15.74
CA PRO A 133 -0.49 -1.26 16.29
C PRO A 133 -0.42 -1.05 17.81
N ASP A 134 -1.44 -0.49 18.45
CA ASP A 134 -1.48 -0.31 19.89
C ASP A 134 -2.02 -1.56 20.59
N LYS A 135 -2.91 -2.29 19.93
CA LYS A 135 -3.46 -3.56 20.43
C LYS A 135 -2.78 -4.79 19.85
N ILE A 136 -1.90 -4.60 18.85
CA ILE A 136 -1.31 -5.69 18.07
C ILE A 136 -2.43 -6.58 17.50
N ASP A 137 -3.41 -5.94 16.90
CA ASP A 137 -4.59 -6.61 16.35
C ASP A 137 -4.67 -6.36 14.84
N LEU A 138 -4.94 -7.41 14.07
CA LEU A 138 -5.11 -7.35 12.63
C LEU A 138 -6.43 -8.02 12.27
N VAL A 139 -7.26 -7.29 11.55
CA VAL A 139 -8.48 -7.82 10.96
C VAL A 139 -8.36 -7.75 9.45
N GLY A 140 -8.79 -8.80 8.75
CA GLY A 140 -8.78 -8.85 7.30
C GLY A 140 -10.13 -9.24 6.73
N TRP A 141 -10.39 -8.76 5.52
CA TRP A 141 -11.54 -9.14 4.71
C TRP A 141 -11.09 -9.53 3.33
N ILE A 142 -11.71 -10.57 2.79
CA ILE A 142 -11.48 -11.06 1.43
C ILE A 142 -12.79 -10.99 0.66
N ARG A 143 -12.72 -10.61 -0.61
CA ARG A 143 -13.90 -10.58 -1.48
C ARG A 143 -14.35 -11.99 -1.83
N ASN A 144 -15.58 -12.27 -1.47
CA ASN A 144 -16.30 -13.45 -1.93
C ASN A 144 -17.53 -12.96 -2.71
N GLU A 145 -17.54 -13.20 -4.02
CA GLU A 145 -18.51 -12.64 -4.95
C GLU A 145 -18.58 -11.11 -4.86
N ASN A 146 -19.66 -10.55 -4.32
CA ASN A 146 -19.90 -9.11 -4.23
C ASN A 146 -19.69 -8.52 -2.81
N GLN A 147 -19.21 -9.35 -1.86
CA GLN A 147 -19.06 -8.92 -0.47
C GLN A 147 -17.64 -9.13 0.05
N LEU A 148 -17.21 -8.27 0.95
CA LEU A 148 -16.02 -8.46 1.75
C LEU A 148 -16.41 -9.25 3.00
N THR A 149 -15.95 -10.48 3.11
CA THR A 149 -16.16 -11.36 4.27
C THR A 149 -14.92 -11.40 5.15
N SER A 150 -15.10 -11.39 6.45
CA SER A 150 -13.98 -11.44 7.39
C SER A 150 -13.20 -12.73 7.27
N ILE A 151 -11.89 -12.63 7.39
CA ILE A 151 -10.97 -13.76 7.48
C ILE A 151 -10.99 -14.26 8.93
N GLU A 152 -11.41 -15.52 9.14
CA GLU A 152 -11.56 -16.08 10.49
C GLU A 152 -10.22 -16.22 11.22
N THR A 153 -9.18 -16.64 10.51
CA THR A 153 -7.83 -16.82 11.07
C THR A 153 -6.84 -16.00 10.28
N ILE A 154 -6.53 -14.81 10.79
CA ILE A 154 -5.62 -13.87 10.12
C ILE A 154 -4.15 -14.19 10.40
N ASN A 155 -3.83 -14.75 11.57
CA ASN A 155 -2.46 -15.15 11.91
C ASN A 155 -2.03 -16.36 11.06
N GLY A 156 -0.95 -16.21 10.31
CA GLY A 156 -0.51 -17.19 9.30
C GLY A 156 -1.23 -17.06 7.94
N TRP A 157 -2.18 -16.13 7.80
CA TRP A 157 -2.86 -15.87 6.53
C TRP A 157 -1.88 -15.44 5.45
N VAL A 158 -2.08 -15.94 4.24
CA VAL A 158 -1.33 -15.51 3.05
C VAL A 158 -2.28 -14.77 2.13
N SER A 159 -1.96 -13.49 1.86
CA SER A 159 -2.71 -12.67 0.91
C SER A 159 -2.71 -13.32 -0.48
N PRO A 160 -3.86 -13.64 -1.07
CA PRO A 160 -3.94 -14.20 -2.41
C PRO A 160 -3.34 -13.30 -3.50
N ARG A 161 -3.46 -11.99 -3.36
CA ARG A 161 -2.95 -11.03 -4.33
C ARG A 161 -1.47 -10.73 -4.16
N LEU A 162 -1.00 -10.60 -2.91
CA LEU A 162 0.37 -10.18 -2.63
C LEU A 162 1.32 -11.37 -2.47
N GLY A 163 0.81 -12.55 -2.11
CA GLY A 163 1.62 -13.68 -1.65
C GLY A 163 2.31 -13.41 -0.30
N VAL A 164 1.97 -12.32 0.36
CA VAL A 164 2.51 -11.92 1.66
C VAL A 164 1.80 -12.66 2.78
N ARG A 165 2.59 -13.26 3.70
CA ARG A 165 2.07 -13.91 4.88
C ARG A 165 2.10 -12.96 6.08
N PHE A 166 1.02 -12.97 6.85
CA PHE A 166 0.85 -12.16 8.06
C PHE A 166 1.07 -13.01 9.30
N GLU A 167 1.89 -12.53 10.22
CA GLU A 167 2.08 -13.13 11.53
C GLU A 167 1.96 -12.06 12.62
N LEU A 168 1.28 -12.40 13.71
CA LEU A 168 1.18 -11.59 14.90
C LEU A 168 2.05 -12.19 15.99
N SER A 169 2.96 -11.39 16.54
CA SER A 169 3.81 -11.72 17.67
C SER A 169 3.61 -10.70 18.79
N GLU A 170 4.22 -10.93 19.94
CA GLU A 170 4.23 -9.95 21.05
C GLU A 170 4.90 -8.62 20.65
N GLU A 171 5.75 -8.62 19.62
CA GLU A 171 6.42 -7.43 19.11
C GLU A 171 5.62 -6.66 18.08
N GLY A 172 4.53 -7.24 17.55
CA GLY A 172 3.65 -6.62 16.56
C GLY A 172 3.37 -7.49 15.34
N LEU A 173 2.91 -6.84 14.29
CA LEU A 173 2.65 -7.47 12.99
C LEU A 173 3.95 -7.73 12.23
N GLU A 174 4.10 -8.94 11.75
CA GLU A 174 5.19 -9.35 10.88
C GLU A 174 4.65 -9.72 9.49
N LEU A 175 5.21 -9.11 8.47
CA LEU A 175 4.85 -9.35 7.07
C LEU A 175 5.99 -10.08 6.38
N TYR A 176 5.72 -11.27 5.84
CA TYR A 176 6.71 -12.10 5.17
C TYR A 176 6.43 -12.16 3.67
N ARG A 177 7.46 -11.93 2.88
CA ARG A 177 7.44 -12.12 1.43
C ARG A 177 7.27 -13.61 1.07
N PRO A 178 6.90 -13.93 -0.17
CA PRO A 178 6.86 -15.32 -0.65
C PRO A 178 8.20 -16.06 -0.51
N ASP A 179 9.33 -15.37 -0.53
CA ASP A 179 10.66 -15.91 -0.34
C ASP A 179 11.07 -16.09 1.14
N GLY A 180 10.14 -15.82 2.07
CA GLY A 180 10.33 -15.95 3.50
C GLY A 180 11.05 -14.77 4.17
N ARG A 181 11.50 -13.76 3.44
CA ARG A 181 12.09 -12.55 4.01
C ARG A 181 11.01 -11.66 4.62
N LYS A 182 11.28 -11.15 5.83
CA LYS A 182 10.41 -10.20 6.52
C LYS A 182 10.48 -8.82 5.86
N PHE A 183 9.37 -8.09 5.85
CA PHE A 183 9.38 -6.66 5.58
C PHE A 183 10.23 -5.96 6.64
N SER A 184 11.04 -5.02 6.20
CA SER A 184 11.97 -4.31 7.07
C SER A 184 11.67 -2.81 7.03
N THR A 185 11.85 -2.14 8.16
CA THR A 185 11.86 -0.68 8.20
C THR A 185 13.11 -0.16 7.47
N TYR A 186 13.07 1.10 7.05
CA TYR A 186 14.22 1.74 6.40
C TYR A 186 15.51 1.61 7.24
N LEU A 187 15.43 1.80 8.56
CA LEU A 187 16.60 1.65 9.45
C LEU A 187 17.14 0.24 9.47
N GLN A 188 16.28 -0.77 9.46
CA GLN A 188 16.71 -2.17 9.39
C GLN A 188 17.38 -2.49 8.05
N VAL A 189 16.83 -1.98 6.95
CA VAL A 189 17.43 -2.14 5.61
C VAL A 189 18.82 -1.51 5.57
N GLU A 190 18.97 -0.29 6.08
CA GLU A 190 20.26 0.41 6.11
C GLU A 190 21.28 -0.32 6.97
N THR A 191 20.87 -0.82 8.13
CA THR A 191 21.74 -1.63 9.00
C THR A 191 22.19 -2.92 8.30
N GLN A 192 21.27 -3.62 7.62
CA GLN A 192 21.61 -4.83 6.86
C GLN A 192 22.57 -4.52 5.70
N ARG A 193 22.36 -3.40 5.00
CA ARG A 193 23.25 -2.95 3.93
C ARG A 193 24.67 -2.71 4.46
N GLN A 194 24.82 -1.98 5.56
CA GLN A 194 26.13 -1.72 6.18
C GLN A 194 26.83 -3.01 6.60
N GLN A 195 26.10 -3.92 7.25
CA GLN A 195 26.66 -5.22 7.66
C GLN A 195 27.10 -6.07 6.46
N ALA A 196 26.32 -6.05 5.38
CA ALA A 196 26.66 -6.77 4.15
C ALA A 196 27.93 -6.17 3.49
N GLU A 197 28.06 -4.85 3.45
CA GLU A 197 29.21 -4.13 2.92
C GLU A 197 30.48 -4.43 3.75
N GLU A 198 30.40 -4.36 5.07
CA GLU A 198 31.52 -4.71 5.96
C GLU A 198 31.94 -6.18 5.79
N ARG A 199 30.98 -7.08 5.62
CA ARG A 199 31.27 -8.50 5.37
C ARG A 199 31.95 -8.69 4.01
N ALA A 200 31.46 -8.00 2.97
CA ALA A 200 32.07 -8.06 1.64
C ALA A 200 33.52 -7.56 1.67
N ASN A 201 33.77 -6.42 2.33
CA ASN A 201 35.12 -5.85 2.47
C ASN A 201 36.08 -6.81 3.20
N ARG A 202 35.63 -7.40 4.30
CA ARG A 202 36.45 -8.41 5.04
C ARG A 202 36.74 -9.65 4.20
N LEU A 203 35.83 -10.10 3.37
CA LEU A 203 36.06 -11.23 2.47
C LEU A 203 37.04 -10.86 1.35
N ALA A 204 36.88 -9.64 0.77
CA ALA A 204 37.80 -9.14 -0.25
C ALA A 204 39.24 -9.00 0.27
N GLU A 205 39.43 -8.51 1.51
CA GLU A 205 40.76 -8.47 2.16
C GLU A 205 41.36 -9.83 2.31
N LYS A 206 40.60 -10.82 2.80
CA LYS A 206 41.09 -12.20 2.94
C LYS A 206 41.44 -12.84 1.58
N LEU A 207 40.68 -12.55 0.53
CA LEU A 207 41.02 -13.03 -0.83
C LEU A 207 42.36 -12.43 -1.31
N ARG A 208 42.57 -11.12 -1.10
CA ARG A 208 43.83 -10.46 -1.43
C ARG A 208 45.02 -11.03 -0.64
N GLU A 209 44.83 -11.33 0.66
CA GLU A 209 45.88 -12.00 1.48
C GLU A 209 46.26 -13.40 0.93
N LEU A 210 45.30 -14.08 0.30
CA LEU A 210 45.51 -15.37 -0.36
C LEU A 210 46.02 -15.24 -1.82
N GLY A 211 46.31 -14.03 -2.29
CA GLY A 211 46.78 -13.76 -3.66
C GLY A 211 45.67 -13.86 -4.71
N ILE A 212 44.44 -13.84 -4.31
CA ILE A 212 43.26 -13.85 -5.22
C ILE A 212 42.71 -12.42 -5.36
N ASP A 213 42.60 -11.97 -6.58
CA ASP A 213 41.96 -10.64 -6.86
C ASP A 213 40.44 -10.80 -6.77
N PRO A 214 39.75 -10.15 -5.80
CA PRO A 214 38.30 -10.23 -5.68
C PRO A 214 37.54 -9.55 -6.81
N ASP A 215 38.18 -8.62 -7.53
CA ASP A 215 37.60 -7.84 -8.62
C ASP A 215 37.78 -8.51 -10.00
N ALA A 216 38.50 -9.63 -10.05
CA ALA A 216 38.78 -10.42 -11.26
C ALA A 216 37.83 -11.62 -11.48
N MET A 217 36.75 -11.72 -10.67
CA MET A 217 35.78 -12.83 -10.77
C MET A 217 34.48 -12.41 -11.50
#